data_4c0d9887c14ba19014f338ca4efa4ad0
#
_entry.id   4c0d9887c14ba19014f338ca4efa4ad0
#
_cell.length_a   1.000
_cell.length_b   1.000
_cell.length_c   1.000
_cell.angle_alpha   90.00
_cell.angle_beta   90.00
_cell.angle_gamma   90.00
#
_symmetry.space_group_name_H-M   'P 1'
#
loop_
_entity.id
_entity.type
_entity.pdbx_description
1 polymer ?
#
loop_
_entity_poly.entity_id
_entity_poly.type
_entity_poly.pdbx_seq_one_letter_code
_entity_poly.pdbx_strand_id
1 'polypeptide(L)'
;MKLKLAKLSLLAATFWGSYFAVTLGMDISYSKQSSLLSEIRNVSAIVFGVTGAWLALVYPKALASTELALKVSNDAIYEQAQHDNNVLLGFIKTIIISILVIAVSIVIPFIKEIAVQFSFFIEYRNYLRGLLFFAIVLLALIQLYLLFSTFFQTKQALSDVKGKIAEAKTRNGRTHNQRH
;
A
#
# COMPACT_ATOMS: atom_id res chain seq x y z
N MET A 1 17.19 3.71 -27.00
CA MET A 1 18.41 4.05 -26.25
C MET A 1 18.09 4.72 -24.90
N LYS A 2 17.23 5.75 -24.84
CA LYS A 2 16.84 6.46 -23.59
C LYS A 2 16.26 5.54 -22.49
N LEU A 3 15.44 4.55 -22.84
CA LEU A 3 14.80 3.63 -21.88
C LEU A 3 15.83 2.67 -21.21
N LYS A 4 16.88 2.24 -21.93
CA LYS A 4 17.95 1.41 -21.38
C LYS A 4 18.86 2.20 -20.44
N LEU A 5 19.15 3.47 -20.78
CA LEU A 5 19.90 4.38 -19.92
C LEU A 5 19.15 4.70 -18.62
N ALA A 6 17.83 4.94 -18.68
CA ALA A 6 17.00 5.17 -17.50
C ALA A 6 16.93 3.94 -16.59
N LYS A 7 16.86 2.72 -17.14
CA LYS A 7 16.93 1.48 -16.36
C LYS A 7 18.31 1.27 -15.70
N LEU A 8 19.38 1.60 -16.43
CA LEU A 8 20.73 1.47 -15.89
C LEU A 8 21.01 2.48 -14.78
N SER A 9 20.54 3.75 -14.92
CA SER A 9 20.66 4.75 -13.86
C SER A 9 19.84 4.39 -12.62
N LEU A 10 18.64 3.80 -12.80
CA LEU A 10 17.83 3.32 -11.67
C LEU A 10 18.53 2.17 -10.93
N LEU A 11 19.11 1.21 -11.65
CA LEU A 11 19.88 0.10 -11.05
C LEU A 11 21.14 0.61 -10.31
N ALA A 12 21.85 1.56 -10.88
CA ALA A 12 22.99 2.18 -10.19
C ALA A 12 22.56 2.93 -8.92
N ALA A 13 21.47 3.69 -8.95
CA ALA A 13 20.93 4.40 -7.81
C ALA A 13 20.47 3.44 -6.69
N THR A 14 19.80 2.33 -7.05
CA THR A 14 19.41 1.30 -6.06
C THR A 14 20.61 0.60 -5.44
N PHE A 15 21.64 0.30 -6.20
CA PHE A 15 22.86 -0.32 -5.69
C PHE A 15 23.63 0.63 -4.74
N TRP A 16 23.77 1.90 -5.12
CA TRP A 16 24.39 2.93 -4.28
C TRP A 16 23.58 3.19 -3.00
N GLY A 17 22.26 3.28 -3.12
CA GLY A 17 21.35 3.44 -1.97
C GLY A 17 21.43 2.26 -1.00
N SER A 18 21.50 1.01 -1.50
CA SER A 18 21.65 -0.16 -0.65
C SER A 18 23.01 -0.20 0.06
N TYR A 19 24.10 0.12 -0.63
CA TYR A 19 25.43 0.20 -0.02
C TYR A 19 25.46 1.26 1.10
N PHE A 20 24.92 2.43 0.82
CA PHE A 20 24.86 3.52 1.80
C PHE A 20 23.96 3.17 3.01
N ALA A 21 22.83 2.54 2.80
CA ALA A 21 21.95 2.08 3.87
C ALA A 21 22.64 1.03 4.77
N VAL A 22 23.36 0.07 4.18
CA VAL A 22 24.10 -0.96 4.93
C VAL A 22 25.21 -0.31 5.78
N THR A 23 26.01 0.59 5.20
CA THR A 23 27.10 1.26 5.94
C THR A 23 26.59 2.12 7.08
N LEU A 24 25.57 2.95 6.88
CA LEU A 24 24.93 3.72 7.94
C LEU A 24 24.34 2.82 9.04
N GLY A 25 23.76 1.68 8.64
CA GLY A 25 23.13 0.77 9.58
C GLY A 25 24.10 0.10 10.56
N MET A 26 25.38 -0.02 10.21
CA MET A 26 26.40 -0.59 11.09
C MET A 26 26.61 0.25 12.36
N ASP A 27 26.49 1.57 12.25
CA ASP A 27 26.69 2.53 13.35
C ASP A 27 25.41 2.76 14.18
N ILE A 28 24.24 2.37 13.67
CA ILE A 28 22.96 2.56 14.36
C ILE A 28 22.75 1.45 15.38
N SER A 29 22.46 1.83 16.64
CA SER A 29 22.16 0.84 17.68
C SER A 29 20.90 0.05 17.37
N TYR A 30 20.87 -1.24 17.76
CA TYR A 30 19.71 -2.10 17.57
C TYR A 30 18.44 -1.54 18.22
N SER A 31 18.55 -0.88 19.38
CA SER A 31 17.41 -0.25 20.05
C SER A 31 16.71 0.78 19.14
N LYS A 32 17.49 1.63 18.43
CA LYS A 32 16.94 2.58 17.47
C LYS A 32 16.31 1.89 16.26
N GLN A 33 16.96 0.84 15.75
CA GLN A 33 16.41 0.05 14.64
C GLN A 33 15.08 -0.64 15.01
N SER A 34 14.99 -1.18 16.23
CA SER A 34 13.76 -1.78 16.76
C SER A 34 12.64 -0.75 16.92
N SER A 35 12.95 0.47 17.36
CA SER A 35 11.99 1.57 17.43
C SER A 35 11.45 1.91 16.04
N LEU A 36 12.31 2.03 15.02
CA LEU A 36 11.89 2.28 13.63
C LEU A 36 10.98 1.18 13.08
N LEU A 37 11.27 -0.10 13.38
CA LEU A 37 10.39 -1.21 13.01
C LEU A 37 9.02 -1.10 13.69
N SER A 38 8.97 -0.67 14.95
CA SER A 38 7.72 -0.45 15.67
C SER A 38 6.89 0.66 15.02
N GLU A 39 7.51 1.76 14.62
CA GLU A 39 6.82 2.85 13.92
C GLU A 39 6.28 2.41 12.55
N ILE A 40 7.06 1.67 11.76
CA ILE A 40 6.60 1.11 10.48
C ILE A 40 5.39 0.21 10.70
N ARG A 41 5.42 -0.64 11.72
CA ARG A 41 4.30 -1.53 12.07
C ARG A 41 3.05 -0.75 12.45
N ASN A 42 3.19 0.30 13.27
CA ASN A 42 2.09 1.15 13.69
C ASN A 42 1.42 1.85 12.49
N VAL A 43 2.24 2.45 11.61
CA VAL A 43 1.73 3.08 10.39
C VAL A 43 1.06 2.06 9.46
N SER A 44 1.63 0.86 9.33
CA SER A 44 1.01 -0.22 8.52
C SER A 44 -0.34 -0.66 9.09
N ALA A 45 -0.48 -0.73 10.42
CA ALA A 45 -1.74 -1.05 11.07
C ALA A 45 -2.81 0.03 10.82
N ILE A 46 -2.43 1.31 10.82
CA ILE A 46 -3.33 2.42 10.48
C ILE A 46 -3.77 2.32 9.02
N VAL A 47 -2.83 2.11 8.08
CA VAL A 47 -3.15 1.95 6.65
C VAL A 47 -4.09 0.77 6.44
N PHE A 48 -3.81 -0.37 7.09
CA PHE A 48 -4.68 -1.55 7.06
C PHE A 48 -6.10 -1.23 7.54
N GLY A 49 -6.24 -0.55 8.68
CA GLY A 49 -7.54 -0.20 9.26
C GLY A 49 -8.34 0.76 8.36
N VAL A 50 -7.70 1.83 7.87
CA VAL A 50 -8.34 2.79 6.96
C VAL A 50 -8.75 2.12 5.65
N THR A 51 -7.87 1.31 5.06
CA THR A 51 -8.16 0.60 3.81
C THR A 51 -9.26 -0.44 3.99
N GLY A 52 -9.29 -1.13 5.15
CA GLY A 52 -10.36 -2.07 5.50
C GLY A 52 -11.73 -1.40 5.62
N ALA A 53 -11.79 -0.19 6.22
CA ALA A 53 -13.01 0.59 6.29
C ALA A 53 -13.52 1.00 4.89
N TRP A 54 -12.62 1.44 4.00
CA TRP A 54 -12.96 1.73 2.60
C TRP A 54 -13.41 0.48 1.84
N LEU A 55 -12.74 -0.66 2.06
CA LEU A 55 -13.14 -1.93 1.44
C LEU A 55 -14.58 -2.29 1.79
N ALA A 56 -14.99 -2.13 3.06
CA ALA A 56 -16.36 -2.41 3.51
C ALA A 56 -17.41 -1.53 2.79
N LEU A 57 -17.05 -0.31 2.38
CA LEU A 57 -17.92 0.59 1.62
C LEU A 57 -17.94 0.29 0.11
N VAL A 58 -16.78 -0.07 -0.45
CA VAL A 58 -16.62 -0.27 -1.91
C VAL A 58 -17.08 -1.65 -2.34
N TYR A 59 -16.91 -2.68 -1.50
CA TYR A 59 -17.25 -4.06 -1.85
C TYR A 59 -18.71 -4.27 -2.27
N PRO A 60 -19.74 -3.81 -1.54
CA PRO A 60 -21.13 -3.96 -1.94
C PRO A 60 -21.44 -3.26 -3.28
N LYS A 61 -20.80 -2.09 -3.51
CA LYS A 61 -20.96 -1.35 -4.76
C LYS A 61 -20.38 -2.11 -5.96
N ALA A 62 -19.17 -2.66 -5.83
CA ALA A 62 -18.51 -3.44 -6.87
C ALA A 62 -19.29 -4.74 -7.19
N LEU A 63 -19.86 -5.39 -6.17
CA LEU A 63 -20.69 -6.57 -6.34
C LEU A 63 -21.97 -6.23 -7.11
N ALA A 64 -22.69 -5.20 -6.72
CA ALA A 64 -23.92 -4.76 -7.36
C ALA A 64 -23.71 -4.34 -8.83
N SER A 65 -22.62 -3.62 -9.13
CA SER A 65 -22.29 -3.23 -10.51
C SER A 65 -21.94 -4.46 -11.38
N THR A 66 -21.26 -5.44 -10.81
CA THR A 66 -20.94 -6.70 -11.51
C THR A 66 -22.18 -7.52 -11.81
N GLU A 67 -23.10 -7.67 -10.84
CA GLU A 67 -24.38 -8.37 -11.07
C GLU A 67 -25.22 -7.69 -12.15
N LEU A 68 -25.24 -6.36 -12.17
CA LEU A 68 -25.96 -5.60 -13.18
C LEU A 68 -25.34 -5.79 -14.57
N ALA A 69 -24.03 -5.80 -14.69
CA ALA A 69 -23.31 -6.03 -15.95
C ALA A 69 -23.56 -7.43 -16.52
N LEU A 70 -23.75 -8.43 -15.65
CA LEU A 70 -24.11 -9.80 -16.07
C LEU A 70 -25.56 -9.94 -16.57
N LYS A 71 -26.47 -9.08 -16.11
CA LYS A 71 -27.90 -9.11 -16.47
C LYS A 71 -28.23 -8.25 -17.69
N VAL A 72 -27.45 -7.21 -17.95
CA VAL A 72 -27.74 -6.22 -18.99
C VAL A 72 -26.52 -6.15 -19.93
N SER A 73 -26.73 -6.56 -21.18
CA SER A 73 -25.68 -6.45 -22.24
C SER A 73 -25.57 -5.00 -22.71
N ASN A 74 -24.86 -4.17 -21.92
CA ASN A 74 -24.62 -2.76 -22.23
C ASN A 74 -23.17 -2.42 -21.90
N ASP A 75 -22.42 -1.92 -22.88
CA ASP A 75 -21.00 -1.61 -22.76
C ASP A 75 -20.69 -0.61 -21.63
N ALA A 76 -21.54 0.42 -21.45
CA ALA A 76 -21.35 1.41 -20.40
C ALA A 76 -21.49 0.82 -18.99
N ILE A 77 -22.38 -0.16 -18.81
CA ILE A 77 -22.55 -0.87 -17.53
C ILE A 77 -21.36 -1.79 -17.28
N TYR A 78 -20.83 -2.42 -18.32
CA TYR A 78 -19.66 -3.28 -18.23
C TYR A 78 -18.40 -2.45 -17.84
N GLU A 79 -18.17 -1.31 -18.48
CA GLU A 79 -17.07 -0.39 -18.15
C GLU A 79 -17.16 0.11 -16.69
N GLN A 80 -18.37 0.45 -16.21
CA GLN A 80 -18.60 0.84 -14.83
C GLN A 80 -18.27 -0.28 -13.85
N ALA A 81 -18.70 -1.52 -14.14
CA ALA A 81 -18.39 -2.68 -13.30
C ALA A 81 -16.90 -2.98 -13.27
N GLN A 82 -16.20 -2.86 -14.39
CA GLN A 82 -14.76 -3.03 -14.48
C GLN A 82 -14.02 -1.96 -13.67
N HIS A 83 -14.46 -0.70 -13.75
CA HIS A 83 -13.90 0.40 -12.96
C HIS A 83 -14.07 0.12 -11.45
N ASP A 84 -15.27 -0.22 -10.98
CA ASP A 84 -15.57 -0.49 -9.58
C ASP A 84 -14.75 -1.70 -9.06
N ASN A 85 -14.57 -2.74 -9.87
CA ASN A 85 -13.72 -3.90 -9.55
C ASN A 85 -12.24 -3.53 -9.48
N ASN A 86 -11.74 -2.67 -10.35
CA ASN A 86 -10.34 -2.22 -10.31
C ASN A 86 -10.06 -1.41 -9.03
N VAL A 87 -11.00 -0.56 -8.60
CA VAL A 87 -10.89 0.16 -7.33
C VAL A 87 -10.88 -0.81 -6.14
N LEU A 88 -11.77 -1.81 -6.14
CA LEU A 88 -11.82 -2.87 -5.13
C LEU A 88 -10.50 -3.65 -5.03
N LEU A 89 -9.96 -4.09 -6.16
CA LEU A 89 -8.67 -4.79 -6.24
C LEU A 89 -7.51 -3.93 -5.72
N GLY A 90 -7.55 -2.62 -5.95
CA GLY A 90 -6.59 -1.68 -5.41
C GLY A 90 -6.56 -1.70 -3.87
N PHE A 91 -7.73 -1.65 -3.22
CA PHE A 91 -7.82 -1.74 -1.76
C PHE A 91 -7.37 -3.10 -1.23
N ILE A 92 -7.79 -4.20 -1.86
CA ILE A 92 -7.37 -5.56 -1.48
C ILE A 92 -5.84 -5.70 -1.55
N LYS A 93 -5.21 -5.23 -2.62
CA LYS A 93 -3.75 -5.24 -2.78
C LYS A 93 -3.06 -4.45 -1.65
N THR A 94 -3.57 -3.28 -1.31
CA THR A 94 -3.02 -2.45 -0.22
C THR A 94 -3.10 -3.18 1.13
N ILE A 95 -4.23 -3.83 1.43
CA ILE A 95 -4.42 -4.64 2.64
C ILE A 95 -3.41 -5.77 2.71
N ILE A 96 -3.26 -6.55 1.63
CA ILE A 96 -2.33 -7.69 1.59
C ILE A 96 -0.89 -7.23 1.84
N ILE A 97 -0.45 -6.14 1.20
CA ILE A 97 0.91 -5.63 1.39
C ILE A 97 1.08 -5.08 2.82
N SER A 98 0.08 -4.41 3.40
CA SER A 98 0.13 -3.92 4.79
C SER A 98 0.28 -5.07 5.78
N ILE A 99 -0.46 -6.16 5.62
CA ILE A 99 -0.33 -7.38 6.44
C ILE A 99 1.09 -7.94 6.33
N LEU A 100 1.64 -8.02 5.11
CA LEU A 100 2.98 -8.53 4.88
C LEU A 100 4.04 -7.66 5.56
N VAL A 101 3.92 -6.33 5.49
CA VAL A 101 4.83 -5.40 6.19
C VAL A 101 4.75 -5.59 7.71
N ILE A 102 3.54 -5.74 8.27
CA ILE A 102 3.35 -6.02 9.70
C ILE A 102 4.02 -7.34 10.08
N ALA A 103 3.76 -8.41 9.33
CA ALA A 103 4.31 -9.74 9.58
C ALA A 103 5.84 -9.73 9.56
N VAL A 104 6.45 -9.13 8.54
CA VAL A 104 7.92 -9.00 8.43
C VAL A 104 8.49 -8.18 9.59
N SER A 105 7.82 -7.07 9.97
CA SER A 105 8.26 -6.22 11.09
C SER A 105 8.21 -6.95 12.45
N ILE A 106 7.36 -7.98 12.60
CA ILE A 106 7.31 -8.82 13.79
C ILE A 106 8.37 -9.92 13.74
N VAL A 107 8.55 -10.56 12.58
CA VAL A 107 9.46 -11.71 12.41
C VAL A 107 10.93 -11.28 12.56
N ILE A 108 11.31 -10.10 12.08
CA ILE A 108 12.70 -9.61 12.14
C ILE A 108 13.28 -9.62 13.56
N PRO A 109 12.63 -9.06 14.61
CA PRO A 109 13.15 -9.13 15.98
C PRO A 109 13.32 -10.57 16.50
N PHE A 110 12.40 -11.49 16.17
CA PHE A 110 12.52 -12.90 16.56
C PHE A 110 13.73 -13.56 15.90
N ILE A 111 13.94 -13.37 14.60
CA ILE A 111 15.13 -13.91 13.92
C ILE A 111 16.39 -13.38 14.55
N LYS A 112 16.45 -12.08 14.90
CA LYS A 112 17.62 -11.48 15.57
C LYS A 112 17.89 -12.15 16.93
N GLU A 113 16.86 -12.36 17.78
CA GLU A 113 17.04 -13.00 19.09
C GLU A 113 17.55 -14.44 18.96
N ILE A 114 17.06 -15.17 17.95
CA ILE A 114 17.58 -16.52 17.64
C ILE A 114 19.03 -16.45 17.14
N ALA A 115 19.34 -15.53 16.24
CA ALA A 115 20.67 -15.39 15.66
C ALA A 115 21.74 -15.06 16.71
N VAL A 116 21.43 -14.26 17.72
CA VAL A 116 22.38 -13.90 18.79
C VAL A 116 22.80 -15.10 19.63
N GLN A 117 22.01 -16.18 19.67
CA GLN A 117 22.36 -17.41 20.42
C GLN A 117 23.47 -18.25 19.74
N PHE A 118 23.71 -18.04 18.46
CA PHE A 118 24.76 -18.73 17.73
C PHE A 118 26.05 -17.93 17.71
N SER A 119 27.16 -18.49 18.23
CA SER A 119 28.48 -17.84 18.29
C SER A 119 28.99 -17.34 16.93
N PHE A 120 28.65 -18.04 15.86
CA PHE A 120 29.03 -17.65 14.48
C PHE A 120 28.50 -16.24 14.11
N PHE A 121 27.29 -15.85 14.54
CA PHE A 121 26.73 -14.54 14.21
C PHE A 121 27.29 -13.40 15.05
N ILE A 122 28.01 -13.67 16.13
CA ILE A 122 28.64 -12.65 16.96
C ILE A 122 29.75 -11.94 16.18
N GLU A 123 30.52 -12.66 15.38
CA GLU A 123 31.59 -12.12 14.55
C GLU A 123 31.05 -11.17 13.46
N TYR A 124 29.90 -11.50 12.89
CA TYR A 124 29.26 -10.72 11.81
C TYR A 124 28.22 -9.69 12.30
N ARG A 125 28.20 -9.39 13.57
CA ARG A 125 27.18 -8.53 14.22
C ARG A 125 27.01 -7.17 13.53
N ASN A 126 28.07 -6.53 13.08
CA ASN A 126 28.02 -5.23 12.42
C ASN A 126 27.37 -5.33 11.03
N TYR A 127 27.72 -6.35 10.27
CA TYR A 127 27.09 -6.60 8.96
C TYR A 127 25.60 -6.93 9.10
N LEU A 128 25.22 -7.69 10.12
CA LEU A 128 23.83 -7.99 10.41
C LEU A 128 23.02 -6.73 10.78
N ARG A 129 23.63 -5.80 11.50
CA ARG A 129 23.02 -4.49 11.78
C ARG A 129 22.80 -3.67 10.50
N GLY A 130 23.79 -3.66 9.62
CA GLY A 130 23.68 -2.98 8.32
C GLY A 130 22.58 -3.57 7.46
N LEU A 131 22.52 -4.91 7.36
CA LEU A 131 21.49 -5.63 6.61
C LEU A 131 20.08 -5.37 7.18
N LEU A 132 19.95 -5.38 8.51
CA LEU A 132 18.70 -5.08 9.19
C LEU A 132 18.24 -3.65 8.89
N PHE A 133 19.14 -2.68 8.94
CA PHE A 133 18.80 -1.30 8.62
C PHE A 133 18.38 -1.13 7.16
N PHE A 134 19.05 -1.81 6.23
CA PHE A 134 18.63 -1.85 4.83
C PHE A 134 17.21 -2.40 4.68
N ALA A 135 16.87 -3.49 5.39
CA ALA A 135 15.52 -4.03 5.39
C ALA A 135 14.49 -3.03 5.94
N ILE A 136 14.83 -2.29 7.00
CA ILE A 136 13.98 -1.23 7.57
C ILE A 136 13.74 -0.12 6.54
N VAL A 137 14.78 0.35 5.85
CA VAL A 137 14.65 1.37 4.79
C VAL A 137 13.73 0.89 3.67
N LEU A 138 13.87 -0.37 3.27
CA LEU A 138 13.04 -0.97 2.22
C LEU A 138 11.56 -1.06 2.66
N LEU A 139 11.31 -1.50 3.90
CA LEU A 139 9.96 -1.51 4.47
C LEU A 139 9.37 -0.10 4.58
N ALA A 140 10.18 0.91 4.97
CA ALA A 140 9.74 2.29 5.03
C ALA A 140 9.35 2.84 3.65
N LEU A 141 10.09 2.51 2.59
CA LEU A 141 9.74 2.89 1.21
C LEU A 141 8.45 2.23 0.74
N ILE A 142 8.27 0.94 1.03
CA ILE A 142 7.01 0.24 0.76
C ILE A 142 5.86 0.91 1.51
N GLN A 143 6.06 1.26 2.78
CA GLN A 143 5.06 1.92 3.60
C GLN A 143 4.67 3.30 3.05
N LEU A 144 5.64 4.08 2.60
CA LEU A 144 5.41 5.36 1.96
C LEU A 144 4.58 5.20 0.67
N TYR A 145 4.92 4.20 -0.15
CA TYR A 145 4.14 3.84 -1.34
C TYR A 145 2.69 3.48 -0.98
N LEU A 146 2.46 2.69 0.08
CA LEU A 146 1.12 2.32 0.53
C LEU A 146 0.31 3.53 0.99
N LEU A 147 0.92 4.47 1.73
CA LEU A 147 0.28 5.72 2.14
C LEU A 147 -0.20 6.53 0.93
N PHE A 148 0.66 6.73 -0.06
CA PHE A 148 0.28 7.43 -1.29
C PHE A 148 -0.80 6.68 -2.07
N SER A 149 -0.67 5.36 -2.20
CA SER A 149 -1.66 4.51 -2.88
C SER A 149 -3.04 4.64 -2.22
N THR A 150 -3.11 4.53 -0.89
CA THR A 150 -4.36 4.69 -0.12
C THR A 150 -4.95 6.09 -0.30
N PHE A 151 -4.13 7.13 -0.28
CA PHE A 151 -4.58 8.50 -0.50
C PHE A 151 -5.23 8.68 -1.88
N PHE A 152 -4.58 8.18 -2.94
CA PHE A 152 -5.13 8.27 -4.30
C PHE A 152 -6.41 7.47 -4.47
N GLN A 153 -6.47 6.25 -3.94
CA GLN A 153 -7.67 5.41 -3.95
C GLN A 153 -8.82 6.07 -3.19
N THR A 154 -8.57 6.64 -2.02
CA THR A 154 -9.56 7.38 -1.23
C THR A 154 -10.10 8.60 -1.99
N LYS A 155 -9.20 9.37 -2.63
CA LYS A 155 -9.60 10.52 -3.45
C LYS A 155 -10.48 10.10 -4.62
N GLN A 156 -10.16 9.01 -5.29
CA GLN A 156 -10.94 8.46 -6.40
C GLN A 156 -12.33 8.02 -5.93
N ALA A 157 -12.43 7.24 -4.85
CA ALA A 157 -13.69 6.81 -4.28
C ALA A 157 -14.58 7.99 -3.85
N LEU A 158 -13.98 9.04 -3.26
CA LEU A 158 -14.70 10.25 -2.86
C LEU A 158 -15.22 11.04 -4.08
N SER A 159 -14.44 11.10 -5.16
CA SER A 159 -14.86 11.76 -6.41
C SER A 159 -16.08 11.08 -7.02
N ASP A 160 -16.09 9.75 -7.03
CA ASP A 160 -17.21 8.94 -7.53
C ASP A 160 -18.50 9.19 -6.73
N VAL A 161 -18.38 9.26 -5.39
CA VAL A 161 -19.52 9.56 -4.52
C VAL A 161 -20.07 10.95 -4.80
N LYS A 162 -19.21 11.97 -4.94
CA LYS A 162 -19.62 13.34 -5.27
C LYS A 162 -20.31 13.43 -6.64
N GLY A 163 -19.78 12.74 -7.65
CA GLY A 163 -20.40 12.67 -8.98
C GLY A 163 -21.82 12.13 -8.91
N LYS A 164 -22.03 10.99 -8.23
CA LYS A 164 -23.36 10.39 -8.07
C LYS A 164 -24.37 11.29 -7.32
N ILE A 165 -23.92 12.02 -6.29
CA ILE A 165 -24.78 12.98 -5.57
C ILE A 165 -25.20 14.14 -6.51
N ALA A 166 -24.28 14.64 -7.33
CA ALA A 166 -24.58 15.70 -8.29
C ALA A 166 -25.59 15.25 -9.35
N GLU A 167 -25.45 14.02 -9.88
CA GLU A 167 -26.39 13.42 -10.83
C GLU A 167 -27.79 13.21 -10.20
N ALA A 168 -27.84 12.70 -8.97
CA ALA A 168 -29.12 12.51 -8.26
C ALA A 168 -29.84 13.86 -8.03
N LYS A 169 -29.10 14.92 -7.70
CA LYS A 169 -29.65 16.27 -7.53
C LYS A 169 -30.23 16.84 -8.83
N THR A 170 -29.54 16.66 -9.95
CA THR A 170 -30.02 17.11 -11.28
C THR A 170 -31.25 16.32 -11.73
N ARG A 171 -31.30 15.04 -11.47
CA ARG A 171 -32.45 14.17 -11.80
C ARG A 171 -33.69 14.61 -11.01
N ASN A 172 -33.57 14.84 -9.71
CA ASN A 172 -34.69 15.28 -8.87
C ASN A 172 -35.19 16.68 -9.25
N GLY A 173 -34.30 17.59 -9.66
CA GLY A 173 -34.68 18.93 -10.14
C GLY A 173 -35.49 18.90 -11.44
N ARG A 174 -35.19 17.95 -12.36
CA ARG A 174 -35.94 17.79 -13.62
C ARG A 174 -37.35 17.22 -13.40
N THR A 175 -37.51 16.29 -12.48
CA THR A 175 -38.84 15.70 -12.18
C THR A 175 -39.78 16.69 -11.49
N HIS A 176 -39.24 17.67 -10.75
CA HIS A 176 -40.07 18.72 -10.12
C HIS A 176 -40.59 19.73 -11.14
N ASN A 177 -39.78 20.09 -12.16
CA ASN A 177 -40.19 21.04 -13.21
C ASN A 177 -41.17 20.46 -14.25
N GLN A 178 -41.35 19.15 -14.31
CA GLN A 178 -42.30 18.48 -15.22
C GLN A 178 -43.72 18.33 -14.60
N ARG A 179 -43.89 18.65 -13.33
CA ARG A 179 -45.19 18.55 -12.63
C ARG A 179 -45.96 19.86 -12.51
N HIS A 180 -45.43 20.94 -13.08
CA HIS A 180 -46.09 22.24 -13.26
C HIS A 180 -46.30 22.52 -14.74
#